data_fead65e36391264d3fe4da71600ac63b
#
_entry.id   fead65e36391264d3fe4da71600ac63b
#
_cell.length_a   1.000
_cell.length_b   1.000
_cell.length_c   1.000
_cell.angle_alpha   90.00
_cell.angle_beta   90.00
_cell.angle_gamma   90.00
#
_symmetry.space_group_name_H-M   'P 1'
#
loop_
_entity.id
_entity.type
_entity.pdbx_description
1 polymer ?
#
loop_
_entity_poly.entity_id
_entity_poly.type
_entity_poly.pdbx_seq_one_letter_code
_entity_poly.pdbx_strand_id
1 'polypeptide(L)'
;GVTLEAVVGIVLVLGGGGLVVTGAARLLHGTRWLVRIPTAVALVVVVALVVPTVTVAVAATHVPPTEVGPMGRVGADLGLREARFPTADGVTLAAWYAPGSNGAGVVVRHGAGSTRSSVLRHAEVLARHGYAVLLVDARGHGDSGGRAMDLGWYGDLDTSAAVTYLRGRPGVAPERIAVLGLSMGGEEAVGALGADERIAAVVAEGATGRAAPDKAWLSEAYGWRGWVQEQIEGAQTALVDLLTDARPPVSLRSAVAAASPRPVLLVAAGAVDDEARAGRFIASGSPDSVQLWVVPGAGHTDGLEVAPGEWERRVVGFLDGALLGEAPP
;
A
#
# COMPACT_ATOMS: atom_id res chain seq x y z
N GLY A 1 -1.14 -13.16 17.95
CA GLY A 1 -2.30 -13.31 18.87
C GLY A 1 -3.08 -12.02 18.93
N VAL A 2 -4.40 -12.07 19.15
CA VAL A 2 -5.24 -10.87 19.28
C VAL A 2 -4.77 -10.09 20.51
N THR A 3 -4.47 -8.81 20.36
CA THR A 3 -4.03 -7.95 21.48
C THR A 3 -5.19 -7.72 22.47
N LEU A 4 -4.86 -7.44 23.73
CA LEU A 4 -5.87 -7.10 24.76
C LEU A 4 -6.71 -5.89 24.30
N GLU A 5 -6.09 -4.92 23.65
CA GLU A 5 -6.74 -3.71 23.10
C GLU A 5 -7.76 -4.06 22.02
N ALA A 6 -7.41 -4.98 21.10
CA ALA A 6 -8.35 -5.46 20.09
C ALA A 6 -9.54 -6.21 20.71
N VAL A 7 -9.30 -7.02 21.76
CA VAL A 7 -10.38 -7.69 22.50
C VAL A 7 -11.29 -6.67 23.19
N VAL A 8 -10.70 -5.67 23.87
CA VAL A 8 -11.45 -4.57 24.50
C VAL A 8 -12.25 -3.79 23.46
N GLY A 9 -11.64 -3.46 22.32
CA GLY A 9 -12.33 -2.80 21.21
C GLY A 9 -13.53 -3.59 20.69
N ILE A 10 -13.36 -4.89 20.45
CA ILE A 10 -14.45 -5.80 20.03
C ILE A 10 -15.56 -5.84 21.08
N VAL A 11 -15.23 -5.97 22.37
CA VAL A 11 -16.19 -5.99 23.45
C VAL A 11 -16.96 -4.66 23.54
N LEU A 12 -16.29 -3.53 23.39
CA LEU A 12 -16.93 -2.22 23.38
C LEU A 12 -17.86 -2.03 22.16
N VAL A 13 -17.47 -2.49 20.98
CA VAL A 13 -18.31 -2.43 19.76
C VAL A 13 -19.53 -3.35 19.91
N LEU A 14 -19.34 -4.59 20.36
CA LEU A 14 -20.45 -5.53 20.56
C LEU A 14 -21.37 -5.07 21.71
N GLY A 15 -20.81 -4.60 22.82
CA GLY A 15 -21.55 -4.08 23.97
C GLY A 15 -22.31 -2.79 23.61
N GLY A 16 -21.67 -1.86 22.92
CA GLY A 16 -22.28 -0.63 22.41
C GLY A 16 -23.39 -0.92 21.40
N GLY A 17 -23.16 -1.83 20.46
CA GLY A 17 -24.17 -2.31 19.51
C GLY A 17 -25.38 -2.94 20.22
N GLY A 18 -25.13 -3.78 21.21
CA GLY A 18 -26.19 -4.37 22.06
C GLY A 18 -27.01 -3.32 22.82
N LEU A 19 -26.36 -2.29 23.36
CA LEU A 19 -27.06 -1.17 24.02
C LEU A 19 -27.90 -0.33 23.04
N VAL A 20 -27.41 -0.07 21.85
CA VAL A 20 -28.15 0.63 20.79
C VAL A 20 -29.38 -0.17 20.37
N VAL A 21 -29.22 -1.47 20.12
CA VAL A 21 -30.34 -2.36 19.73
C VAL A 21 -31.38 -2.46 20.85
N THR A 22 -30.96 -2.67 22.12
CA THR A 22 -31.87 -2.76 23.26
C THR A 22 -32.52 -1.42 23.58
N GLY A 23 -31.81 -0.30 23.46
CA GLY A 23 -32.33 1.05 23.58
C GLY A 23 -33.39 1.36 22.52
N ALA A 24 -33.07 1.06 21.25
CA ALA A 24 -34.03 1.20 20.15
C ALA A 24 -35.25 0.32 20.32
N ALA A 25 -35.08 -0.95 20.73
CA ALA A 25 -36.19 -1.86 21.03
C ALA A 25 -37.12 -1.34 22.15
N ARG A 26 -36.53 -0.75 23.21
CA ARG A 26 -37.29 -0.12 24.29
C ARG A 26 -38.05 1.12 23.86
N LEU A 27 -37.39 2.02 23.09
CA LEU A 27 -38.00 3.24 22.56
C LEU A 27 -39.14 2.94 21.56
N LEU A 28 -38.99 1.86 20.79
CA LEU A 28 -40.01 1.43 19.83
C LEU A 28 -41.11 0.56 20.47
N HIS A 29 -40.95 0.16 21.71
CA HIS A 29 -41.97 -0.63 22.42
C HIS A 29 -43.24 0.20 22.61
N GLY A 30 -44.38 -0.28 22.06
CA GLY A 30 -45.66 0.46 22.11
C GLY A 30 -45.91 1.36 20.88
N THR A 31 -44.93 1.62 19.99
CA THR A 31 -45.17 2.39 18.77
C THR A 31 -45.88 1.55 17.68
N ARG A 32 -46.54 2.21 16.75
CA ARG A 32 -47.22 1.55 15.62
C ARG A 32 -46.17 0.91 14.69
N TRP A 33 -46.50 -0.22 14.05
CA TRP A 33 -45.61 -0.95 13.14
C TRP A 33 -45.08 -0.07 11.99
N LEU A 34 -45.89 0.94 11.54
CA LEU A 34 -45.50 1.95 10.54
C LEU A 34 -44.25 2.77 10.96
N VAL A 35 -43.95 2.89 12.25
CA VAL A 35 -42.79 3.58 12.78
C VAL A 35 -41.68 2.57 13.09
N ARG A 36 -42.03 1.40 13.62
CA ARG A 36 -41.03 0.37 14.03
C ARG A 36 -40.23 -0.14 12.85
N ILE A 37 -40.90 -0.51 11.74
CA ILE A 37 -40.22 -1.08 10.57
C ILE A 37 -39.20 -0.10 9.97
N PRO A 38 -39.58 1.14 9.58
CA PRO A 38 -38.62 2.11 9.05
C PRO A 38 -37.46 2.39 10.01
N THR A 39 -37.75 2.51 11.30
CA THR A 39 -36.66 2.78 12.29
C THR A 39 -35.72 1.59 12.44
N ALA A 40 -36.25 0.35 12.46
CA ALA A 40 -35.42 -0.85 12.49
C ALA A 40 -34.55 -0.96 11.22
N VAL A 41 -35.13 -0.70 10.04
CA VAL A 41 -34.39 -0.67 8.77
C VAL A 41 -33.30 0.41 8.80
N ALA A 42 -33.63 1.63 9.23
CA ALA A 42 -32.66 2.71 9.34
C ALA A 42 -31.50 2.34 10.29
N LEU A 43 -31.80 1.73 11.44
CA LEU A 43 -30.78 1.26 12.38
C LEU A 43 -29.87 0.20 11.76
N VAL A 44 -30.45 -0.78 11.05
CA VAL A 44 -29.66 -1.82 10.36
C VAL A 44 -28.74 -1.17 9.31
N VAL A 45 -29.24 -0.20 8.54
CA VAL A 45 -28.42 0.52 7.54
C VAL A 45 -27.29 1.30 8.22
N VAL A 46 -27.57 2.01 9.31
CA VAL A 46 -26.55 2.75 10.06
C VAL A 46 -25.47 1.80 10.60
N VAL A 47 -25.91 0.67 11.22
CA VAL A 47 -24.95 -0.33 11.72
C VAL A 47 -24.12 -0.93 10.58
N ALA A 48 -24.74 -1.25 9.45
CA ALA A 48 -24.06 -1.81 8.27
C ALA A 48 -23.05 -0.84 7.63
N LEU A 49 -23.21 0.45 7.82
CA LEU A 49 -22.25 1.47 7.34
C LEU A 49 -21.19 1.80 8.39
N VAL A 50 -21.59 2.00 9.64
CA VAL A 50 -20.68 2.45 10.70
C VAL A 50 -19.72 1.34 11.15
N VAL A 51 -20.20 0.11 11.33
CA VAL A 51 -19.36 -0.98 11.84
C VAL A 51 -18.18 -1.29 10.90
N PRO A 52 -18.37 -1.51 9.59
CA PRO A 52 -17.24 -1.72 8.69
C PRO A 52 -16.29 -0.52 8.65
N THR A 53 -16.83 0.70 8.62
CA THR A 53 -16.03 1.94 8.58
C THR A 53 -15.09 2.04 9.79
N VAL A 54 -15.63 1.84 11.00
CA VAL A 54 -14.85 1.85 12.24
C VAL A 54 -13.87 0.68 12.30
N THR A 55 -14.30 -0.51 11.88
CA THR A 55 -13.46 -1.71 11.89
C THR A 55 -12.23 -1.53 11.00
N VAL A 56 -12.40 -0.98 9.79
CA VAL A 56 -11.26 -0.72 8.87
C VAL A 56 -10.30 0.28 9.49
N ALA A 57 -10.79 1.40 10.03
CA ALA A 57 -9.94 2.42 10.63
C ALA A 57 -9.16 1.88 11.85
N VAL A 58 -9.82 1.12 12.72
CA VAL A 58 -9.16 0.48 13.88
C VAL A 58 -8.17 -0.60 13.44
N ALA A 59 -8.53 -1.43 12.47
CA ALA A 59 -7.63 -2.46 11.94
C ALA A 59 -6.39 -1.82 11.31
N ALA A 60 -6.53 -0.74 10.56
CA ALA A 60 -5.40 -0.04 9.95
C ALA A 60 -4.42 0.52 10.99
N THR A 61 -4.94 1.00 12.13
CA THR A 61 -4.14 1.71 13.14
C THR A 61 -3.70 0.83 14.34
N HIS A 62 -4.16 -0.42 14.44
CA HIS A 62 -3.93 -1.32 15.59
C HIS A 62 -3.65 -2.78 15.19
N VAL A 63 -2.99 -3.04 14.07
CA VAL A 63 -2.65 -4.40 13.63
C VAL A 63 -1.37 -4.87 14.31
N PRO A 64 -1.32 -6.09 14.88
CA PRO A 64 -0.07 -6.65 15.39
C PRO A 64 0.91 -6.92 14.25
N PRO A 65 2.24 -6.81 14.49
CA PRO A 65 3.25 -7.12 13.49
C PRO A 65 3.11 -8.55 12.96
N THR A 66 3.27 -8.72 11.66
CA THR A 66 3.36 -10.03 11.02
C THR A 66 4.79 -10.54 11.15
N GLU A 67 4.98 -11.80 11.52
CA GLU A 67 6.29 -12.42 11.63
C GLU A 67 6.97 -12.52 10.25
N VAL A 68 8.28 -12.25 10.24
CA VAL A 68 9.09 -12.37 9.03
C VAL A 68 9.27 -13.84 8.67
N GLY A 69 8.90 -14.21 7.46
CA GLY A 69 9.19 -15.53 6.93
C GLY A 69 10.70 -15.78 6.76
N PRO A 70 11.11 -17.04 6.62
CA PRO A 70 12.52 -17.37 6.44
C PRO A 70 13.09 -16.79 5.14
N MET A 71 14.33 -16.33 5.19
CA MET A 71 15.09 -15.88 4.01
C MET A 71 15.26 -17.01 2.96
N GLY A 72 15.32 -18.25 3.43
CA GLY A 72 15.37 -19.45 2.60
C GLY A 72 16.59 -19.54 1.67
N ARG A 73 16.48 -20.45 0.70
CA ARG A 73 17.57 -20.68 -0.29
C ARG A 73 17.75 -19.44 -1.19
N VAL A 74 16.64 -18.83 -1.64
CA VAL A 74 16.69 -17.64 -2.52
C VAL A 74 17.51 -16.53 -1.86
N GLY A 75 17.26 -16.22 -0.61
CA GLY A 75 18.00 -15.17 0.08
C GLY A 75 19.48 -15.52 0.30
N ALA A 76 19.79 -16.80 0.56
CA ALA A 76 21.18 -17.26 0.68
C ALA A 76 21.92 -17.16 -0.67
N ASP A 77 21.30 -17.58 -1.77
CA ASP A 77 21.87 -17.53 -3.12
C ASP A 77 22.11 -16.08 -3.59
N LEU A 78 21.24 -15.15 -3.19
CA LEU A 78 21.39 -13.71 -3.44
C LEU A 78 22.42 -13.03 -2.51
N GLY A 79 22.89 -13.70 -1.46
CA GLY A 79 23.78 -13.13 -0.45
C GLY A 79 23.12 -12.00 0.36
N LEU A 80 21.81 -12.11 0.60
CA LEU A 80 21.08 -11.15 1.42
C LEU A 80 21.67 -11.04 2.83
N ARG A 81 21.77 -9.82 3.32
CA ARG A 81 22.28 -9.51 4.67
C ARG A 81 21.27 -8.63 5.39
N GLU A 82 21.18 -8.81 6.70
CA GLU A 82 20.38 -7.94 7.56
C GLU A 82 20.87 -6.50 7.46
N ALA A 83 19.92 -5.59 7.41
CA ALA A 83 20.15 -4.16 7.42
C ALA A 83 19.14 -3.48 8.36
N ARG A 84 19.58 -2.43 9.03
CA ARG A 84 18.73 -1.57 9.86
C ARG A 84 19.12 -0.12 9.64
N PHE A 85 18.14 0.77 9.58
CA PHE A 85 18.38 2.19 9.41
C PHE A 85 17.23 3.01 10.02
N PRO A 86 17.52 4.22 10.53
CA PRO A 86 16.51 5.09 11.11
C PRO A 86 15.75 5.86 10.03
N THR A 87 14.48 6.12 10.29
CA THR A 87 13.68 7.14 9.61
C THR A 87 13.95 8.51 10.21
N ALA A 88 13.48 9.58 9.55
CA ALA A 88 13.69 10.94 10.01
C ALA A 88 12.98 11.25 11.36
N ASP A 89 11.93 10.50 11.68
CA ASP A 89 11.20 10.58 12.97
C ASP A 89 11.71 9.56 14.01
N GLY A 90 12.84 8.91 13.75
CA GLY A 90 13.57 8.07 14.71
C GLY A 90 13.11 6.62 14.81
N VAL A 91 12.19 6.17 13.96
CA VAL A 91 11.81 4.75 13.89
C VAL A 91 12.90 3.97 13.18
N THR A 92 13.31 2.81 13.72
CA THR A 92 14.26 1.93 13.06
C THR A 92 13.53 0.93 12.16
N LEU A 93 13.84 0.95 10.87
CA LEU A 93 13.35 -0.03 9.91
C LEU A 93 14.33 -1.18 9.76
N ALA A 94 13.80 -2.39 9.59
CA ALA A 94 14.53 -3.61 9.30
C ALA A 94 14.40 -3.94 7.81
N ALA A 95 15.48 -4.47 7.24
CA ALA A 95 15.54 -4.81 5.82
C ALA A 95 16.51 -5.95 5.55
N TRP A 96 16.43 -6.51 4.33
CA TRP A 96 17.45 -7.33 3.73
C TRP A 96 18.09 -6.62 2.55
N TYR A 97 19.40 -6.65 2.45
CA TYR A 97 20.17 -6.00 1.39
C TYR A 97 21.06 -6.99 0.65
N ALA A 98 21.05 -6.95 -0.67
CA ALA A 98 22.07 -7.56 -1.51
C ALA A 98 22.71 -6.52 -2.44
N PRO A 99 24.06 -6.54 -2.63
CA PRO A 99 24.73 -5.66 -3.57
C PRO A 99 24.39 -6.02 -5.00
N GLY A 100 24.46 -5.04 -5.90
CA GLY A 100 24.29 -5.21 -7.34
C GLY A 100 25.60 -5.06 -8.11
N SER A 101 25.52 -5.20 -9.43
CA SER A 101 26.65 -5.10 -10.35
C SER A 101 26.47 -4.07 -11.46
N ASN A 102 25.22 -3.58 -11.71
CA ASN A 102 24.90 -2.66 -12.80
C ASN A 102 24.90 -1.17 -12.37
N GLY A 103 25.23 -0.89 -11.09
CA GLY A 103 25.28 0.47 -10.55
C GLY A 103 23.93 1.06 -10.15
N ALA A 104 22.82 0.37 -10.35
CA ALA A 104 21.50 0.81 -9.95
C ALA A 104 20.98 0.05 -8.72
N GLY A 105 20.06 0.65 -7.97
CA GLY A 105 19.46 0.06 -6.78
C GLY A 105 17.94 0.16 -6.77
N VAL A 106 17.29 -0.88 -6.23
CA VAL A 106 15.84 -0.93 -6.10
C VAL A 106 15.45 -1.20 -4.65
N VAL A 107 14.67 -0.30 -4.07
CA VAL A 107 13.97 -0.54 -2.81
C VAL A 107 12.73 -1.36 -3.11
N VAL A 108 12.52 -2.49 -2.41
CA VAL A 108 11.38 -3.38 -2.63
C VAL A 108 10.48 -3.35 -1.40
N ARG A 109 9.20 -2.99 -1.61
CA ARG A 109 8.20 -2.77 -0.56
C ARG A 109 7.09 -3.82 -0.67
N HIS A 110 6.72 -4.42 0.45
CA HIS A 110 5.64 -5.41 0.55
C HIS A 110 4.27 -4.77 0.79
N GLY A 111 3.20 -5.55 0.62
CA GLY A 111 1.82 -5.14 0.89
C GLY A 111 1.46 -5.15 2.38
N ALA A 112 0.28 -4.60 2.70
CA ALA A 112 -0.27 -4.56 4.05
C ALA A 112 -0.37 -5.96 4.67
N GLY A 113 -0.04 -6.07 5.96
CA GLY A 113 -0.11 -7.34 6.70
C GLY A 113 0.94 -8.38 6.29
N SER A 114 1.94 -8.01 5.48
CA SER A 114 3.01 -8.87 5.00
C SER A 114 4.39 -8.41 5.53
N THR A 115 5.48 -8.94 5.00
CA THR A 115 6.85 -8.59 5.40
C THR A 115 7.79 -8.67 4.22
N ARG A 116 9.06 -8.23 4.39
CA ARG A 116 10.13 -8.32 3.39
C ARG A 116 10.30 -9.71 2.77
N SER A 117 9.89 -10.78 3.47
CA SER A 117 9.99 -12.14 2.94
C SER A 117 9.04 -12.43 1.77
N SER A 118 7.91 -11.72 1.68
CA SER A 118 6.93 -11.92 0.60
C SER A 118 7.41 -11.40 -0.75
N VAL A 119 8.39 -10.51 -0.76
CA VAL A 119 8.93 -9.90 -1.99
C VAL A 119 10.26 -10.52 -2.45
N LEU A 120 10.67 -11.64 -1.86
CA LEU A 120 11.91 -12.36 -2.22
C LEU A 120 11.98 -12.72 -3.71
N ARG A 121 10.89 -13.19 -4.30
CA ARG A 121 10.86 -13.56 -5.73
C ARG A 121 11.05 -12.34 -6.64
N HIS A 122 10.47 -11.20 -6.29
CA HIS A 122 10.67 -9.95 -7.02
C HIS A 122 12.13 -9.50 -6.94
N ALA A 123 12.71 -9.56 -5.73
CA ALA A 123 14.11 -9.25 -5.52
C ALA A 123 15.06 -10.20 -6.26
N GLU A 124 14.72 -11.49 -6.36
CA GLU A 124 15.48 -12.47 -7.14
C GLU A 124 15.54 -12.10 -8.62
N VAL A 125 14.42 -11.71 -9.23
CA VAL A 125 14.40 -11.25 -10.61
C VAL A 125 15.30 -10.03 -10.79
N LEU A 126 15.16 -9.00 -9.95
CA LEU A 126 15.96 -7.78 -10.04
C LEU A 126 17.46 -8.05 -9.84
N ALA A 127 17.82 -8.85 -8.84
CA ALA A 127 19.23 -9.17 -8.56
C ALA A 127 19.89 -9.97 -9.70
N ARG A 128 19.17 -10.85 -10.39
CA ARG A 128 19.67 -11.54 -11.59
C ARG A 128 20.04 -10.57 -12.73
N HIS A 129 19.38 -9.41 -12.79
CA HIS A 129 19.67 -8.33 -13.73
C HIS A 129 20.68 -7.30 -13.18
N GLY A 130 21.39 -7.66 -12.09
CA GLY A 130 22.47 -6.86 -11.55
C GLY A 130 22.06 -5.70 -10.66
N TYR A 131 20.81 -5.51 -10.34
CA TYR A 131 20.36 -4.47 -9.42
C TYR A 131 20.78 -4.79 -7.97
N ALA A 132 21.24 -3.78 -7.24
CA ALA A 132 21.26 -3.87 -5.79
C ALA A 132 19.82 -3.82 -5.26
N VAL A 133 19.48 -4.69 -4.32
CA VAL A 133 18.10 -4.79 -3.81
C VAL A 133 18.05 -4.57 -2.30
N LEU A 134 17.05 -3.82 -1.85
CA LEU A 134 16.79 -3.55 -0.44
C LEU A 134 15.31 -3.88 -0.15
N LEU A 135 15.06 -5.04 0.47
CA LEU A 135 13.72 -5.51 0.85
C LEU A 135 13.42 -4.99 2.25
N VAL A 136 12.43 -4.12 2.39
CA VAL A 136 12.18 -3.39 3.64
C VAL A 136 10.89 -3.83 4.28
N ASP A 137 10.91 -4.16 5.57
CA ASP A 137 9.69 -4.24 6.36
C ASP A 137 9.14 -2.83 6.56
N ALA A 138 7.88 -2.63 6.20
CA ALA A 138 7.18 -1.40 6.50
C ALA A 138 7.10 -1.16 8.02
N ARG A 139 6.95 0.08 8.43
CA ARG A 139 6.70 0.44 9.83
C ARG A 139 5.58 -0.41 10.42
N GLY A 140 5.77 -0.92 11.63
CA GLY A 140 4.81 -1.79 12.32
C GLY A 140 4.67 -3.19 11.72
N HIS A 141 5.53 -3.59 10.79
CA HIS A 141 5.57 -4.93 10.21
C HIS A 141 6.92 -5.60 10.47
N GLY A 142 6.95 -6.93 10.48
CA GLY A 142 8.16 -7.73 10.62
C GLY A 142 9.01 -7.32 11.82
N ASP A 143 10.30 -7.05 11.55
CA ASP A 143 11.26 -6.62 12.56
C ASP A 143 11.45 -5.10 12.61
N SER A 144 10.67 -4.34 11.84
CA SER A 144 10.68 -2.88 11.88
C SER A 144 9.99 -2.36 13.13
N GLY A 145 10.50 -1.25 13.65
CA GLY A 145 9.87 -0.51 14.73
C GLY A 145 8.59 0.19 14.30
N GLY A 146 8.03 0.95 15.23
CA GLY A 146 6.78 1.66 15.03
C GLY A 146 5.56 0.83 15.42
N ARG A 147 4.40 1.40 15.14
CA ARG A 147 3.10 0.79 15.44
C ARG A 147 2.46 0.36 14.12
N ALA A 148 1.36 -0.06 13.99
CA ALA A 148 0.59 -0.53 12.86
C ALA A 148 0.85 0.17 11.50
N MET A 149 0.19 -0.28 10.47
CA MET A 149 0.41 0.19 9.09
C MET A 149 -0.13 1.61 8.81
N ASP A 150 -1.10 2.11 9.60
CA ASP A 150 -1.74 3.43 9.45
C ASP A 150 -2.10 3.76 7.98
N LEU A 151 -2.66 2.78 7.24
CA LEU A 151 -2.94 2.83 5.79
C LEU A 151 -1.69 3.19 4.93
N GLY A 152 -0.48 2.91 5.40
CA GLY A 152 0.75 3.27 4.69
C GLY A 152 1.07 4.78 4.70
N TRP A 153 0.44 5.58 5.59
CA TRP A 153 0.61 7.04 5.60
C TRP A 153 2.03 7.50 5.98
N TYR A 154 2.78 6.68 6.71
CA TYR A 154 4.21 6.91 6.94
C TYR A 154 5.10 6.48 5.76
N GLY A 155 4.53 5.90 4.71
CA GLY A 155 5.28 5.26 3.62
C GLY A 155 6.24 6.18 2.88
N ASP A 156 5.89 7.45 2.71
CA ASP A 156 6.77 8.45 2.07
C ASP A 156 8.05 8.64 2.89
N LEU A 157 7.91 8.72 4.22
CA LEU A 157 9.02 8.90 5.15
C LEU A 157 9.91 7.64 5.21
N ASP A 158 9.27 6.48 5.31
CA ASP A 158 9.95 5.19 5.41
C ASP A 158 10.69 4.84 4.11
N THR A 159 10.06 5.10 2.96
CA THR A 159 10.68 4.90 1.65
C THR A 159 11.85 5.85 1.42
N SER A 160 11.74 7.12 1.82
CA SER A 160 12.84 8.09 1.76
C SER A 160 14.03 7.67 2.64
N ALA A 161 13.77 7.06 3.80
CA ALA A 161 14.84 6.51 4.65
C ALA A 161 15.53 5.30 3.97
N ALA A 162 14.77 4.42 3.34
CA ALA A 162 15.30 3.29 2.57
C ALA A 162 16.15 3.75 1.37
N VAL A 163 15.70 4.78 0.65
CA VAL A 163 16.46 5.43 -0.43
C VAL A 163 17.76 6.02 0.10
N THR A 164 17.73 6.70 1.26
CA THR A 164 18.93 7.24 1.90
C THR A 164 19.92 6.14 2.25
N TYR A 165 19.46 5.02 2.79
CA TYR A 165 20.30 3.87 3.10
C TYR A 165 20.94 3.30 1.81
N LEU A 166 20.14 3.08 0.76
CA LEU A 166 20.60 2.46 -0.48
C LEU A 166 21.61 3.34 -1.23
N ARG A 167 21.40 4.65 -1.26
CA ARG A 167 22.32 5.64 -1.82
C ARG A 167 23.72 5.62 -1.18
N GLY A 168 23.82 5.23 0.07
CA GLY A 168 25.09 5.10 0.78
C GLY A 168 25.80 3.75 0.56
N ARG A 169 25.29 2.88 -0.32
CA ARG A 169 25.90 1.56 -0.53
C ARG A 169 26.97 1.59 -1.62
N PRO A 170 28.13 0.93 -1.38
CA PRO A 170 29.13 0.79 -2.43
C PRO A 170 28.54 0.15 -3.68
N GLY A 171 28.87 0.68 -4.85
CA GLY A 171 28.39 0.16 -6.13
C GLY A 171 26.99 0.61 -6.54
N VAL A 172 26.33 1.49 -5.79
CA VAL A 172 25.05 2.11 -6.15
C VAL A 172 25.27 3.58 -6.48
N ALA A 173 24.95 3.98 -7.71
CA ALA A 173 24.96 5.38 -8.13
C ALA A 173 23.77 6.11 -7.49
N PRO A 174 23.99 7.24 -6.80
CA PRO A 174 22.93 7.91 -6.02
C PRO A 174 21.71 8.37 -6.84
N GLU A 175 21.90 8.60 -8.14
CA GLU A 175 20.84 9.00 -9.09
C GLU A 175 20.11 7.84 -9.77
N ARG A 176 20.53 6.57 -9.51
CA ARG A 176 19.99 5.37 -10.14
C ARG A 176 19.23 4.51 -9.14
N ILE A 177 18.26 5.11 -8.46
CA ILE A 177 17.45 4.43 -7.46
C ILE A 177 15.98 4.44 -7.86
N ALA A 178 15.39 3.25 -7.91
CA ALA A 178 13.97 3.06 -8.09
C ALA A 178 13.33 2.43 -6.84
N VAL A 179 12.01 2.47 -6.80
CA VAL A 179 11.21 1.75 -5.81
C VAL A 179 10.23 0.83 -6.53
N LEU A 180 10.19 -0.43 -6.12
CA LEU A 180 9.18 -1.40 -6.52
C LEU A 180 8.32 -1.73 -5.31
N GLY A 181 7.01 -1.60 -5.43
CA GLY A 181 6.10 -1.88 -4.33
C GLY A 181 4.87 -2.67 -4.74
N LEU A 182 4.40 -3.51 -3.81
CA LEU A 182 3.20 -4.32 -3.96
C LEU A 182 2.08 -3.78 -3.07
N SER A 183 0.86 -3.60 -3.59
CA SER A 183 -0.31 -3.15 -2.83
C SER A 183 0.00 -1.85 -2.06
N MET A 184 -0.15 -1.82 -0.74
CA MET A 184 0.25 -0.71 0.13
C MET A 184 1.69 -0.23 -0.17
N GLY A 185 2.65 -1.15 -0.36
CA GLY A 185 4.02 -0.78 -0.72
C GLY A 185 4.13 -0.08 -2.08
N GLY A 186 3.24 -0.38 -3.04
CA GLY A 186 3.12 0.33 -4.30
C GLY A 186 2.55 1.74 -4.13
N GLU A 187 1.57 1.89 -3.26
CA GLU A 187 0.99 3.19 -2.90
C GLU A 187 2.00 4.09 -2.17
N GLU A 188 2.78 3.49 -1.25
CA GLU A 188 3.89 4.16 -0.56
C GLU A 188 5.00 4.58 -1.54
N ALA A 189 5.32 3.73 -2.52
CA ALA A 189 6.32 4.02 -3.54
C ALA A 189 5.92 5.21 -4.43
N VAL A 190 4.67 5.24 -4.89
CA VAL A 190 4.13 6.35 -5.69
C VAL A 190 4.09 7.64 -4.89
N GLY A 191 3.66 7.58 -3.63
CA GLY A 191 3.65 8.75 -2.77
C GLY A 191 5.04 9.30 -2.50
N ALA A 192 5.98 8.42 -2.18
CA ALA A 192 7.38 8.80 -1.96
C ALA A 192 8.02 9.41 -3.21
N LEU A 193 7.69 8.92 -4.42
CA LEU A 193 8.16 9.54 -5.67
C LEU A 193 7.75 11.01 -5.75
N GLY A 194 6.50 11.33 -5.38
CA GLY A 194 6.02 12.72 -5.38
C GLY A 194 6.72 13.62 -4.35
N ALA A 195 7.20 13.05 -3.25
CA ALA A 195 7.80 13.77 -2.13
C ALA A 195 9.34 13.80 -2.15
N ASP A 196 10.00 12.86 -2.85
CA ASP A 196 11.45 12.67 -2.83
C ASP A 196 12.02 12.63 -4.26
N GLU A 197 12.73 13.68 -4.63
CA GLU A 197 13.34 13.82 -5.97
C GLU A 197 14.48 12.83 -6.23
N ARG A 198 14.98 12.15 -5.20
CA ARG A 198 16.06 11.16 -5.32
C ARG A 198 15.58 9.83 -5.90
N ILE A 199 14.28 9.60 -5.97
CA ILE A 199 13.68 8.42 -6.59
C ILE A 199 13.56 8.69 -8.09
N ALA A 200 14.27 7.93 -8.89
CA ALA A 200 14.29 8.12 -10.35
C ALA A 200 13.09 7.48 -11.05
N ALA A 201 12.57 6.37 -10.54
CA ALA A 201 11.43 5.64 -11.13
C ALA A 201 10.68 4.82 -10.09
N VAL A 202 9.42 4.48 -10.39
CA VAL A 202 8.60 3.61 -9.54
C VAL A 202 7.93 2.53 -10.38
N VAL A 203 7.91 1.30 -9.85
CA VAL A 203 7.02 0.22 -10.27
C VAL A 203 6.05 -0.04 -9.11
N ALA A 204 4.75 0.08 -9.36
CA ALA A 204 3.72 -0.14 -8.35
C ALA A 204 2.70 -1.17 -8.84
N GLU A 205 2.67 -2.33 -8.21
CA GLU A 205 1.74 -3.40 -8.53
C GLU A 205 0.61 -3.44 -7.51
N GLY A 206 -0.64 -3.41 -7.98
CA GLY A 206 -1.83 -3.46 -7.13
C GLY A 206 -2.11 -2.15 -6.35
N ALA A 207 -1.52 -1.02 -6.74
CA ALA A 207 -1.78 0.26 -6.10
C ALA A 207 -3.16 0.81 -6.52
N THR A 208 -4.04 1.06 -5.54
CA THR A 208 -5.42 1.50 -5.78
C THR A 208 -5.81 2.79 -5.06
N GLY A 209 -5.11 3.16 -3.99
CA GLY A 209 -5.33 4.42 -3.27
C GLY A 209 -5.14 4.30 -1.76
N ARG A 210 -4.53 5.31 -1.15
CA ARG A 210 -4.21 5.42 0.27
C ARG A 210 -4.90 6.60 0.98
N ALA A 211 -5.64 7.39 0.22
CA ALA A 211 -6.39 8.54 0.74
C ALA A 211 -7.74 8.64 0.02
N ALA A 212 -8.72 9.25 0.66
CA ALA A 212 -10.08 9.39 0.09
C ALA A 212 -10.11 9.97 -1.33
N PRO A 213 -9.29 10.98 -1.71
CA PRO A 213 -9.29 11.49 -3.08
C PRO A 213 -8.84 10.48 -4.15
N ASP A 214 -8.16 9.39 -3.76
CA ASP A 214 -7.77 8.33 -4.70
C ASP A 214 -8.97 7.50 -5.17
N LYS A 215 -10.10 7.58 -4.48
CA LYS A 215 -11.35 6.87 -4.79
C LYS A 215 -12.36 7.73 -5.54
N ALA A 216 -12.03 8.98 -5.90
CA ALA A 216 -12.94 9.93 -6.54
C ALA A 216 -13.45 9.52 -7.96
N TRP A 217 -13.00 8.39 -8.48
CA TRP A 217 -13.46 7.78 -9.72
C TRP A 217 -14.67 6.83 -9.53
N LEU A 218 -15.00 6.46 -8.28
CA LEU A 218 -16.05 5.47 -8.00
C LEU A 218 -17.45 5.97 -8.41
N SER A 219 -17.76 7.23 -8.16
CA SER A 219 -19.05 7.81 -8.55
C SER A 219 -19.22 7.86 -10.07
N GLU A 220 -18.15 8.12 -10.83
CA GLU A 220 -18.16 8.06 -12.29
C GLU A 220 -18.38 6.61 -12.79
N ALA A 221 -17.72 5.64 -12.16
CA ALA A 221 -17.82 4.24 -12.57
C ALA A 221 -19.12 3.55 -12.17
N TYR A 222 -19.69 3.87 -10.99
CA TYR A 222 -20.78 3.13 -10.35
C TYR A 222 -22.00 4.00 -9.97
N GLY A 223 -22.02 5.28 -10.37
CA GLY A 223 -23.12 6.21 -10.08
C GLY A 223 -23.30 6.43 -8.57
N TRP A 224 -24.57 6.40 -8.10
CA TRP A 224 -24.90 6.66 -6.70
C TRP A 224 -24.24 5.67 -5.73
N ARG A 225 -24.01 4.43 -6.14
CA ARG A 225 -23.33 3.40 -5.31
C ARG A 225 -21.87 3.78 -5.11
N GLY A 226 -21.19 4.23 -6.16
CA GLY A 226 -19.81 4.74 -6.07
C GLY A 226 -19.74 5.99 -5.20
N TRP A 227 -20.70 6.91 -5.32
CA TRP A 227 -20.76 8.08 -4.44
C TRP A 227 -20.91 7.70 -2.96
N VAL A 228 -21.76 6.72 -2.61
CA VAL A 228 -21.88 6.23 -1.23
C VAL A 228 -20.54 5.67 -0.75
N GLN A 229 -19.86 4.91 -1.59
CA GLN A 229 -18.56 4.35 -1.24
C GLN A 229 -17.50 5.44 -1.03
N GLU A 230 -17.46 6.48 -1.86
CA GLU A 230 -16.58 7.65 -1.66
C GLU A 230 -16.82 8.31 -0.29
N GLN A 231 -18.09 8.41 0.16
CA GLN A 231 -18.41 8.94 1.49
C GLN A 231 -17.88 8.04 2.61
N ILE A 232 -17.97 6.72 2.46
CA ILE A 232 -17.45 5.73 3.41
C ILE A 232 -15.92 5.83 3.48
N GLU A 233 -15.24 5.87 2.34
CA GLU A 233 -13.77 6.06 2.25
C GLU A 233 -13.33 7.38 2.92
N GLY A 234 -14.09 8.47 2.69
CA GLY A 234 -13.88 9.74 3.36
C GLY A 234 -14.01 9.65 4.88
N ALA A 235 -15.01 8.95 5.37
CA ALA A 235 -15.22 8.73 6.80
C ALA A 235 -14.12 7.83 7.40
N GLN A 236 -13.70 6.79 6.69
CA GLN A 236 -12.57 5.93 7.11
C GLN A 236 -11.28 6.73 7.21
N THR A 237 -10.96 7.52 6.18
CA THR A 237 -9.79 8.41 6.17
C THR A 237 -9.80 9.37 7.35
N ALA A 238 -10.95 10.01 7.64
CA ALA A 238 -11.08 10.92 8.77
C ALA A 238 -10.93 10.22 10.13
N LEU A 239 -11.41 8.97 10.26
CA LEU A 239 -11.23 8.19 11.47
C LEU A 239 -9.79 7.73 11.65
N VAL A 240 -9.11 7.35 10.57
CA VAL A 240 -7.67 7.02 10.64
C VAL A 240 -6.87 8.24 11.05
N ASP A 241 -7.13 9.41 10.47
CA ASP A 241 -6.47 10.68 10.84
C ASP A 241 -6.64 11.01 12.33
N LEU A 242 -7.78 10.67 12.92
CA LEU A 242 -8.03 10.83 14.36
C LEU A 242 -7.29 9.80 15.23
N LEU A 243 -6.99 8.60 14.70
CA LEU A 243 -6.42 7.47 15.43
C LEU A 243 -4.91 7.32 15.25
N THR A 244 -4.29 8.06 14.34
CA THR A 244 -2.85 8.03 14.06
C THR A 244 -2.21 9.40 14.21
N ASP A 245 -0.90 9.43 14.47
CA ASP A 245 -0.09 10.64 14.42
C ASP A 245 0.45 10.93 13.00
N ALA A 246 0.22 10.02 12.05
CA ALA A 246 0.58 10.21 10.64
C ALA A 246 -0.29 11.30 10.01
N ARG A 247 0.30 12.12 9.16
CA ARG A 247 -0.47 13.11 8.38
C ARG A 247 -1.10 12.42 7.18
N PRO A 248 -2.37 12.74 6.83
CA PRO A 248 -2.98 12.27 5.59
C PRO A 248 -2.07 12.59 4.40
N PRO A 249 -1.70 11.59 3.59
CA PRO A 249 -0.82 11.80 2.44
C PRO A 249 -1.59 12.48 1.29
N VAL A 250 -0.84 13.04 0.35
CA VAL A 250 -1.40 13.47 -0.93
C VAL A 250 -1.92 12.27 -1.70
N SER A 251 -2.92 12.47 -2.56
CA SER A 251 -3.43 11.40 -3.41
C SER A 251 -2.35 10.90 -4.38
N LEU A 252 -2.44 9.63 -4.79
CA LEU A 252 -1.50 9.02 -5.73
C LEU A 252 -1.50 9.78 -7.08
N ARG A 253 -2.70 10.21 -7.52
CA ARG A 253 -2.84 11.05 -8.71
C ARG A 253 -2.07 12.38 -8.60
N SER A 254 -2.13 13.03 -7.44
CA SER A 254 -1.36 14.25 -7.19
C SER A 254 0.14 13.97 -7.06
N ALA A 255 0.52 12.83 -6.47
CA ALA A 255 1.90 12.42 -6.33
C ALA A 255 2.58 12.20 -7.69
N VAL A 256 1.92 11.49 -8.64
CA VAL A 256 2.48 11.31 -9.99
C VAL A 256 2.54 12.62 -10.78
N ALA A 257 1.58 13.52 -10.59
CA ALA A 257 1.61 14.86 -11.19
C ALA A 257 2.79 15.68 -10.69
N ALA A 258 3.05 15.67 -9.38
CA ALA A 258 4.19 16.36 -8.76
C ALA A 258 5.54 15.75 -9.17
N ALA A 259 5.56 14.44 -9.45
CA ALA A 259 6.75 13.71 -9.83
C ALA A 259 7.14 13.87 -11.32
N SER A 260 6.23 14.33 -12.16
CA SER A 260 6.46 14.44 -13.61
C SER A 260 7.76 15.24 -13.92
N PRO A 261 8.60 14.80 -14.86
CA PRO A 261 8.41 13.72 -15.83
C PRO A 261 8.97 12.34 -15.38
N ARG A 262 9.25 12.09 -14.10
CA ARG A 262 9.83 10.83 -13.63
C ARG A 262 8.87 9.66 -13.91
N PRO A 263 9.37 8.55 -14.51
CA PRO A 263 8.53 7.49 -15.01
C PRO A 263 7.95 6.60 -13.90
N VAL A 264 6.69 6.18 -14.10
CA VAL A 264 5.98 5.24 -13.25
C VAL A 264 5.39 4.11 -14.09
N LEU A 265 5.60 2.86 -13.68
CA LEU A 265 4.92 1.70 -14.22
C LEU A 265 3.90 1.21 -13.19
N LEU A 266 2.61 1.34 -13.51
CA LEU A 266 1.53 0.73 -12.74
C LEU A 266 1.23 -0.66 -13.32
N VAL A 267 1.21 -1.67 -12.47
CA VAL A 267 0.84 -3.05 -12.82
C VAL A 267 -0.46 -3.37 -12.10
N ALA A 268 -1.52 -3.65 -12.86
CA ALA A 268 -2.84 -3.92 -12.32
C ALA A 268 -3.28 -5.36 -12.58
N ALA A 269 -3.97 -5.96 -11.64
CA ALA A 269 -4.56 -7.28 -11.76
C ALA A 269 -5.74 -7.28 -12.75
N GLY A 270 -5.69 -8.15 -13.77
CA GLY A 270 -6.74 -8.26 -14.78
C GLY A 270 -8.00 -8.97 -14.30
N ALA A 271 -7.92 -9.75 -13.22
CA ALA A 271 -9.07 -10.37 -12.58
C ALA A 271 -9.73 -9.48 -11.52
N VAL A 272 -9.20 -8.26 -11.26
CA VAL A 272 -9.72 -7.30 -10.30
C VAL A 272 -10.05 -5.99 -11.04
N ASP A 273 -11.31 -5.83 -11.44
CA ASP A 273 -11.76 -4.72 -12.31
C ASP A 273 -11.40 -3.33 -11.76
N ASP A 274 -11.45 -3.15 -10.45
CA ASP A 274 -11.18 -1.87 -9.80
C ASP A 274 -9.71 -1.45 -9.84
N GLU A 275 -8.76 -2.39 -9.91
CA GLU A 275 -7.34 -2.04 -10.02
C GLU A 275 -7.02 -1.35 -11.35
N ALA A 276 -7.55 -1.87 -12.45
CA ALA A 276 -7.37 -1.23 -13.75
C ALA A 276 -8.03 0.15 -13.84
N ARG A 277 -9.15 0.37 -13.13
CA ARG A 277 -9.82 1.68 -13.05
C ARG A 277 -9.04 2.66 -12.20
N ALA A 278 -8.62 2.23 -11.01
CA ALA A 278 -7.75 3.02 -10.12
C ALA A 278 -6.43 3.37 -10.82
N GLY A 279 -5.80 2.41 -11.51
CA GLY A 279 -4.58 2.65 -12.28
C GLY A 279 -4.76 3.73 -13.37
N ARG A 280 -5.87 3.71 -14.12
CA ARG A 280 -6.20 4.77 -15.10
C ARG A 280 -6.41 6.12 -14.42
N PHE A 281 -7.09 6.14 -13.27
CA PHE A 281 -7.31 7.36 -12.51
C PHE A 281 -5.99 7.96 -11.99
N ILE A 282 -5.11 7.13 -11.44
CA ILE A 282 -3.76 7.56 -11.01
C ILE A 282 -2.97 8.10 -12.20
N ALA A 283 -2.92 7.34 -13.31
CA ALA A 283 -2.19 7.72 -14.53
C ALA A 283 -2.66 9.04 -15.13
N SER A 284 -3.94 9.40 -14.95
CA SER A 284 -4.46 10.69 -15.43
C SER A 284 -3.82 11.91 -14.78
N GLY A 285 -3.08 11.75 -13.67
CA GLY A 285 -2.29 12.81 -13.06
C GLY A 285 -1.05 13.20 -13.85
N SER A 286 -0.46 12.27 -14.61
CA SER A 286 0.68 12.51 -15.50
C SER A 286 0.70 11.48 -16.66
N PRO A 287 -0.18 11.63 -17.67
CA PRO A 287 -0.36 10.62 -18.72
C PRO A 287 0.91 10.31 -19.52
N ASP A 288 1.81 11.26 -19.63
CA ASP A 288 3.05 11.11 -20.43
C ASP A 288 4.15 10.36 -19.67
N SER A 289 4.09 10.30 -18.34
CA SER A 289 5.11 9.65 -17.49
C SER A 289 4.62 8.39 -16.81
N VAL A 290 3.32 8.10 -16.81
CA VAL A 290 2.74 6.91 -16.17
C VAL A 290 2.27 5.90 -17.20
N GLN A 291 2.88 4.73 -17.17
CA GLN A 291 2.46 3.57 -17.97
C GLN A 291 1.56 2.66 -17.11
N LEU A 292 0.48 2.14 -17.69
CA LEU A 292 -0.37 1.15 -17.04
C LEU A 292 -0.32 -0.17 -17.82
N TRP A 293 0.05 -1.23 -17.14
CA TRP A 293 -0.03 -2.59 -17.64
C TRP A 293 -1.04 -3.39 -16.83
N VAL A 294 -2.07 -3.92 -17.50
CA VAL A 294 -3.05 -4.84 -16.90
C VAL A 294 -2.63 -6.27 -17.23
N VAL A 295 -2.38 -7.07 -16.20
CA VAL A 295 -1.96 -8.48 -16.34
C VAL A 295 -3.19 -9.37 -16.46
N PRO A 296 -3.47 -9.95 -17.63
CA PRO A 296 -4.67 -10.76 -17.81
C PRO A 296 -4.71 -11.96 -16.86
N GLY A 297 -5.82 -12.14 -16.16
CA GLY A 297 -6.05 -13.27 -15.26
C GLY A 297 -5.31 -13.22 -13.91
N ALA A 298 -4.47 -12.21 -13.68
CA ALA A 298 -3.81 -12.04 -12.39
C ALA A 298 -4.80 -11.57 -11.32
N GLY A 299 -4.67 -12.12 -10.12
CA GLY A 299 -5.24 -11.59 -8.90
C GLY A 299 -4.40 -10.44 -8.34
N HIS A 300 -4.80 -9.93 -7.18
CA HIS A 300 -4.11 -8.82 -6.51
C HIS A 300 -2.63 -9.16 -6.24
N THR A 301 -1.71 -8.40 -6.85
CA THR A 301 -0.25 -8.58 -6.76
C THR A 301 0.30 -9.93 -7.24
N ASP A 302 -0.42 -10.63 -8.11
CA ASP A 302 -0.02 -11.95 -8.64
C ASP A 302 0.65 -11.85 -10.02
N GLY A 303 1.00 -10.67 -10.50
CA GLY A 303 1.51 -10.46 -11.86
C GLY A 303 2.76 -11.26 -12.16
N LEU A 304 3.73 -11.29 -11.23
CA LEU A 304 4.94 -12.10 -11.38
C LEU A 304 4.65 -13.61 -11.37
N GLU A 305 3.63 -14.06 -10.65
CA GLU A 305 3.28 -15.48 -10.58
C GLU A 305 2.53 -15.93 -11.82
N VAL A 306 1.59 -15.11 -12.32
CA VAL A 306 0.73 -15.44 -13.46
C VAL A 306 1.46 -15.28 -14.80
N ALA A 307 2.31 -14.26 -14.93
CA ALA A 307 3.00 -13.93 -16.16
C ALA A 307 4.51 -13.66 -15.97
N PRO A 308 5.30 -14.64 -15.43
CA PRO A 308 6.66 -14.38 -14.97
C PRO A 308 7.59 -13.82 -16.06
N GLY A 309 7.58 -14.38 -17.27
CA GLY A 309 8.43 -13.90 -18.36
C GLY A 309 8.02 -12.54 -18.90
N GLU A 310 6.73 -12.23 -18.94
CA GLU A 310 6.22 -10.91 -19.33
C GLU A 310 6.51 -9.86 -18.27
N TRP A 311 6.31 -10.22 -16.99
CA TRP A 311 6.60 -9.36 -15.86
C TRP A 311 8.09 -8.99 -15.83
N GLU A 312 8.96 -9.99 -15.91
CA GLU A 312 10.42 -9.78 -15.96
C GLU A 312 10.80 -8.84 -17.12
N ARG A 313 10.35 -9.12 -18.33
CA ARG A 313 10.68 -8.30 -19.51
C ARG A 313 10.19 -6.86 -19.35
N ARG A 314 8.94 -6.64 -18.89
CA ARG A 314 8.37 -5.29 -18.78
C ARG A 314 8.96 -4.49 -17.63
N VAL A 315 9.05 -5.11 -16.45
CA VAL A 315 9.56 -4.42 -15.26
C VAL A 315 11.05 -4.14 -15.38
N VAL A 316 11.82 -5.13 -15.81
CA VAL A 316 13.27 -4.94 -16.00
C VAL A 316 13.53 -3.94 -17.15
N GLY A 317 12.89 -4.10 -18.31
CA GLY A 317 13.06 -3.15 -19.41
C GLY A 317 12.66 -1.71 -19.06
N PHE A 318 11.61 -1.53 -18.24
CA PHE A 318 11.24 -0.22 -17.71
C PHE A 318 12.33 0.35 -16.79
N LEU A 319 12.87 -0.46 -15.86
CA LEU A 319 13.92 -0.03 -14.95
C LEU A 319 15.25 0.24 -15.68
N ASP A 320 15.63 -0.59 -16.66
CA ASP A 320 16.82 -0.40 -17.49
C ASP A 320 16.74 0.93 -18.26
N GLY A 321 15.60 1.22 -18.86
CA GLY A 321 15.34 2.49 -19.52
C GLY A 321 15.44 3.68 -18.57
N ALA A 322 14.85 3.59 -17.39
CA ALA A 322 14.78 4.68 -16.43
C ALA A 322 16.11 4.93 -15.68
N LEU A 323 16.88 3.88 -15.38
CA LEU A 323 18.04 3.97 -14.51
C LEU A 323 19.37 3.85 -15.26
N LEU A 324 19.41 3.08 -16.35
CA LEU A 324 20.65 2.81 -17.09
C LEU A 324 20.71 3.56 -18.42
N GLY A 325 19.60 4.13 -18.89
CA GLY A 325 19.51 4.79 -20.18
C GLY A 325 19.51 3.82 -21.37
N GLU A 326 19.20 2.56 -21.11
CA GLU A 326 19.10 1.51 -22.12
C GLU A 326 17.71 1.54 -22.77
N ALA A 327 17.65 1.42 -24.10
CA ALA A 327 16.36 1.30 -24.77
C ALA A 327 15.70 -0.03 -24.35
N PRO A 328 14.36 -0.08 -24.10
CA PRO A 328 13.67 -1.32 -23.82
C PRO A 328 13.88 -2.31 -24.97
N PRO A 329 14.10 -3.59 -24.68
CA PRO A 329 14.34 -4.63 -25.67
C PRO A 329 13.17 -4.88 -26.60
#